data_c5746456e0d9be17d99a2a13000628e7
#
_entry.id   c5746456e0d9be17d99a2a13000628e7
#
_cell.length_a   1.000
_cell.length_b   1.000
_cell.length_c   1.000
_cell.angle_alpha   90.00
_cell.angle_beta   90.00
_cell.angle_gamma   90.00
#
_symmetry.space_group_name_H-M   'P 1'
#
loop_
_entity.id
_entity.type
_entity.pdbx_description
1 polymer ?
#
loop_
_entity_poly.entity_id
_entity_poly.type
_entity_poly.pdbx_seq_one_letter_code
_entity_poly.pdbx_strand_id
1 'polypeptide(L)'
;LEDFGDEWVTKYMFHYRWHFEKDVEKAGTILPFLHNVSLDDKEHQVFKNNVSDWQISRLWVIGSNEKTAPIIEASYKRFLKQFEQCLRLQPFLLGSRPSSADYAIYGQLTQLIGFDPTSRAIAHDISPRVISWLDLMEDMSGLEPKDSDWISFVEVQNSLFDIFKEIGRVYLPALLANAQAVANKEQTWTTQIDGAKWEQRSFPYQAKCLNWINEEFHNLNK
;
A
#
# COMPACT_ATOMS: atom_id res chain seq x y z
N LEU A 1 -7.24 8.75 0.61
CA LEU A 1 -5.83 8.57 0.20
C LEU A 1 -5.04 7.84 1.29
N GLU A 2 -5.11 8.29 2.53
CA GLU A 2 -4.47 7.65 3.68
C GLU A 2 -4.88 6.18 3.80
N ASP A 3 -6.16 5.92 3.91
CA ASP A 3 -6.72 4.57 4.02
C ASP A 3 -6.36 3.66 2.82
N PHE A 4 -6.29 4.21 1.61
CA PHE A 4 -5.75 3.49 0.45
C PHE A 4 -4.26 3.12 0.63
N GLY A 5 -3.46 4.04 1.17
CA GLY A 5 -2.05 3.79 1.51
C GLY A 5 -1.90 2.66 2.52
N ASP A 6 -2.66 2.71 3.59
CA ASP A 6 -2.58 1.72 4.67
C ASP A 6 -3.14 0.34 4.26
N GLU A 7 -4.25 0.31 3.53
CA GLU A 7 -5.00 -0.92 3.31
C GLU A 7 -4.73 -1.57 1.93
N TRP A 8 -4.61 -0.76 0.87
CA TRP A 8 -4.40 -1.31 -0.47
C TRP A 8 -2.93 -1.41 -0.85
N VAL A 9 -2.12 -0.38 -0.56
CA VAL A 9 -0.67 -0.43 -0.84
C VAL A 9 0.02 -1.50 0.00
N THR A 10 -0.49 -1.81 1.19
CA THR A 10 -0.09 -2.99 1.98
C THR A 10 -0.26 -4.30 1.20
N LYS A 11 -1.28 -4.42 0.34
CA LYS A 11 -1.45 -5.63 -0.50
C LYS A 11 -0.29 -5.79 -1.48
N TYR A 12 0.17 -4.68 -2.08
CA TYR A 12 1.38 -4.72 -2.94
C TYR A 12 2.57 -5.23 -2.14
N MET A 13 2.83 -4.62 -0.97
CA MET A 13 3.99 -4.96 -0.14
C MET A 13 4.00 -6.44 0.25
N PHE A 14 2.91 -6.93 0.80
CA PHE A 14 2.82 -8.32 1.26
C PHE A 14 2.89 -9.31 0.09
N HIS A 15 2.25 -8.98 -1.05
CA HIS A 15 2.31 -9.79 -2.26
C HIS A 15 3.73 -9.90 -2.79
N TYR A 16 4.41 -8.77 -3.05
CA TYR A 16 5.76 -8.79 -3.60
C TYR A 16 6.74 -9.54 -2.68
N ARG A 17 6.65 -9.35 -1.39
CA ARG A 17 7.55 -10.00 -0.42
C ARG A 17 7.38 -11.51 -0.35
N TRP A 18 6.16 -12.01 -0.43
CA TRP A 18 5.87 -13.41 -0.13
C TRP A 18 5.41 -14.25 -1.32
N HIS A 19 5.29 -13.67 -2.50
CA HIS A 19 4.92 -14.36 -3.73
C HIS A 19 6.13 -14.68 -4.62
N PHE A 20 7.13 -13.81 -4.68
CA PHE A 20 8.30 -13.98 -5.52
C PHE A 20 9.46 -14.64 -4.75
N GLU A 21 10.01 -15.72 -5.31
CA GLU A 21 11.07 -16.53 -4.68
C GLU A 21 12.26 -15.68 -4.20
N LYS A 22 12.73 -14.73 -5.02
CA LYS A 22 13.84 -13.84 -4.71
C LYS A 22 13.54 -12.95 -3.49
N ASP A 23 12.31 -12.50 -3.34
CA ASP A 23 11.90 -11.63 -2.23
C ASP A 23 11.66 -12.46 -0.97
N VAL A 24 11.07 -13.64 -1.09
CA VAL A 24 10.95 -14.63 0.01
C VAL A 24 12.32 -14.97 0.58
N GLU A 25 13.28 -15.28 -0.29
CA GLU A 25 14.66 -15.60 0.14
C GLU A 25 15.30 -14.43 0.88
N LYS A 26 15.17 -13.21 0.36
CA LYS A 26 15.69 -12.00 1.02
C LYS A 26 15.01 -11.73 2.36
N ALA A 27 13.69 -11.72 2.38
CA ALA A 27 12.92 -11.45 3.59
C ALA A 27 13.16 -12.53 4.66
N GLY A 28 13.12 -13.79 4.28
CA GLY A 28 13.40 -14.91 5.16
C GLY A 28 14.81 -14.84 5.78
N THR A 29 15.78 -14.34 5.03
CA THR A 29 17.14 -14.18 5.54
C THR A 29 17.29 -12.99 6.49
N ILE A 30 16.65 -11.84 6.20
CA ILE A 30 16.89 -10.61 6.97
C ILE A 30 15.97 -10.49 8.20
N LEU A 31 14.69 -10.88 8.08
CA LEU A 31 13.72 -10.67 9.16
C LEU A 31 14.11 -11.35 10.49
N PRO A 32 14.70 -12.56 10.51
CA PRO A 32 15.21 -13.13 11.76
C PRO A 32 16.25 -12.26 12.46
N PHE A 33 17.17 -11.64 11.70
CA PHE A 33 18.17 -10.74 12.25
C PHE A 33 17.61 -9.43 12.79
N LEU A 34 16.47 -8.95 12.25
CA LEU A 34 15.76 -7.80 12.84
C LEU A 34 15.22 -8.14 14.23
N HIS A 35 14.89 -9.40 14.48
CA HIS A 35 14.49 -9.86 15.81
C HIS A 35 15.67 -10.03 16.76
N ASN A 36 16.75 -10.65 16.28
CA ASN A 36 17.99 -10.81 17.02
C ASN A 36 19.18 -10.90 16.06
N VAL A 37 20.01 -9.85 16.01
CA VAL A 37 21.16 -9.74 15.10
C VAL A 37 22.27 -10.78 15.43
N SER A 38 22.27 -11.36 16.63
CA SER A 38 23.25 -12.31 17.12
C SER A 38 22.79 -13.78 17.04
N LEU A 39 21.74 -14.09 16.27
CA LEU A 39 21.35 -15.48 16.01
C LEU A 39 22.51 -16.28 15.43
N ASP A 40 22.72 -17.51 15.91
CA ASP A 40 23.64 -18.44 15.24
C ASP A 40 22.99 -19.00 13.94
N ASP A 41 23.83 -19.60 13.09
CA ASP A 41 23.40 -20.07 11.75
C ASP A 41 22.25 -21.10 11.83
N LYS A 42 22.22 -21.93 12.86
CA LYS A 42 21.20 -22.98 13.04
C LYS A 42 19.88 -22.37 13.48
N GLU A 43 19.90 -21.49 14.46
CA GLU A 43 18.73 -20.76 14.94
C GLU A 43 18.18 -19.87 13.80
N HIS A 44 19.04 -19.17 13.09
CA HIS A 44 18.68 -18.35 11.92
C HIS A 44 17.95 -19.18 10.86
N GLN A 45 18.50 -20.34 10.46
CA GLN A 45 17.87 -21.18 9.44
C GLN A 45 16.49 -21.69 9.86
N VAL A 46 16.33 -22.08 11.12
CA VAL A 46 15.03 -22.52 11.67
C VAL A 46 14.02 -21.36 11.63
N PHE A 47 14.44 -20.17 12.07
CA PHE A 47 13.57 -18.99 12.09
C PHE A 47 13.19 -18.56 10.67
N LYS A 48 14.17 -18.54 9.73
CA LYS A 48 13.95 -18.25 8.32
C LYS A 48 12.86 -19.14 7.70
N ASN A 49 12.95 -20.44 7.87
CA ASN A 49 11.98 -21.38 7.35
C ASN A 49 10.59 -21.13 7.96
N ASN A 50 10.52 -21.01 9.28
CA ASN A 50 9.25 -20.81 9.98
C ASN A 50 8.55 -19.51 9.57
N VAL A 51 9.27 -18.39 9.50
CA VAL A 51 8.67 -17.11 9.11
C VAL A 51 8.23 -17.11 7.66
N SER A 52 9.03 -17.68 6.76
CA SER A 52 8.70 -17.75 5.34
C SER A 52 7.45 -18.60 5.10
N ASP A 53 7.42 -19.82 5.62
CA ASP A 53 6.28 -20.73 5.47
C ASP A 53 5.00 -20.12 6.07
N TRP A 54 5.11 -19.53 7.24
CA TRP A 54 3.97 -18.89 7.90
C TRP A 54 3.43 -17.71 7.09
N GLN A 55 4.29 -16.83 6.60
CA GLN A 55 3.85 -15.65 5.84
C GLN A 55 3.32 -16.01 4.45
N ILE A 56 3.95 -16.95 3.74
CA ILE A 56 3.46 -17.46 2.46
C ILE A 56 2.05 -18.05 2.64
N SER A 57 1.83 -18.84 3.70
CA SER A 57 0.52 -19.40 4.01
C SER A 57 -0.58 -18.35 4.25
N ARG A 58 -0.21 -17.08 4.45
CA ARG A 58 -1.11 -15.96 4.72
C ARG A 58 -1.37 -15.03 3.51
N LEU A 59 -0.86 -15.35 2.33
CA LEU A 59 -1.15 -14.55 1.11
C LEU A 59 -2.66 -14.34 0.86
N TRP A 60 -3.49 -15.28 1.30
CA TRP A 60 -4.94 -15.14 1.28
C TRP A 60 -5.48 -13.94 2.08
N VAL A 61 -4.77 -13.49 3.12
CA VAL A 61 -5.20 -12.36 3.98
C VAL A 61 -5.33 -11.08 3.15
N ILE A 62 -4.42 -10.90 2.20
CA ILE A 62 -4.44 -9.75 1.28
C ILE A 62 -5.17 -10.06 -0.03
N GLY A 63 -5.73 -11.25 -0.16
CA GLY A 63 -6.44 -11.72 -1.35
C GLY A 63 -5.53 -12.12 -2.52
N SER A 64 -4.23 -12.34 -2.27
CA SER A 64 -3.27 -12.77 -3.30
C SER A 64 -3.39 -14.26 -3.57
N ASN A 65 -3.58 -14.61 -4.86
CA ASN A 65 -3.60 -15.95 -5.41
C ASN A 65 -3.32 -15.88 -6.92
N GLU A 66 -3.26 -17.01 -7.63
CA GLU A 66 -2.95 -17.06 -9.05
C GLU A 66 -3.83 -16.17 -9.95
N LYS A 67 -5.10 -15.93 -9.57
CA LYS A 67 -6.05 -15.11 -10.34
C LYS A 67 -5.88 -13.63 -10.05
N THR A 68 -5.53 -13.27 -8.83
CA THR A 68 -5.48 -11.88 -8.36
C THR A 68 -4.07 -11.29 -8.38
N ALA A 69 -3.03 -12.12 -8.38
CA ALA A 69 -1.64 -11.68 -8.46
C ALA A 69 -1.39 -10.71 -9.63
N PRO A 70 -1.83 -10.99 -10.88
CA PRO A 70 -1.65 -10.07 -12.01
C PRO A 70 -2.33 -8.71 -11.79
N ILE A 71 -3.44 -8.66 -11.05
CA ILE A 71 -4.16 -7.42 -10.73
C ILE A 71 -3.35 -6.59 -9.73
N ILE A 72 -2.84 -7.22 -8.67
CA ILE A 72 -2.01 -6.57 -7.66
C ILE A 72 -0.77 -5.95 -8.31
N GLU A 73 -0.09 -6.72 -9.15
CA GLU A 73 1.11 -6.27 -9.86
C GLU A 73 0.84 -5.13 -10.86
N ALA A 74 -0.24 -5.25 -11.64
CA ALA A 74 -0.65 -4.21 -12.58
C ALA A 74 -1.06 -2.92 -11.84
N SER A 75 -1.77 -3.06 -10.73
CA SER A 75 -2.18 -1.94 -9.87
C SER A 75 -0.96 -1.22 -9.26
N TYR A 76 0.03 -1.93 -8.75
CA TYR A 76 1.29 -1.35 -8.27
C TYR A 76 2.01 -0.53 -9.35
N LYS A 77 2.14 -1.08 -10.56
CA LYS A 77 2.78 -0.38 -11.68
C LYS A 77 2.01 0.87 -12.11
N ARG A 78 0.67 0.83 -12.09
CA ARG A 78 -0.17 2.02 -12.37
C ARG A 78 -0.01 3.07 -11.28
N PHE A 79 -0.10 2.66 -10.02
CA PHE A 79 0.12 3.55 -8.87
C PHE A 79 1.47 4.28 -8.94
N LEU A 80 2.56 3.56 -9.20
CA LEU A 80 3.88 4.18 -9.36
C LEU A 80 3.90 5.24 -10.47
N LYS A 81 3.31 4.95 -11.64
CA LYS A 81 3.22 5.91 -12.75
C LYS A 81 2.41 7.15 -12.39
N GLN A 82 1.30 6.96 -11.69
CA GLN A 82 0.40 8.05 -11.28
C GLN A 82 1.05 8.91 -10.20
N PHE A 83 1.73 8.29 -9.26
CA PHE A 83 2.45 9.01 -8.21
C PHE A 83 3.66 9.76 -8.80
N GLU A 84 4.39 9.18 -9.74
CA GLU A 84 5.44 9.86 -10.52
C GLU A 84 4.91 11.12 -11.21
N GLN A 85 3.69 11.11 -11.77
CA GLN A 85 3.08 12.29 -12.38
C GLN A 85 2.67 13.34 -11.35
N CYS A 86 2.13 12.91 -10.20
CA CYS A 86 1.83 13.82 -9.09
C CYS A 86 3.09 14.56 -8.63
N LEU A 87 4.20 13.84 -8.42
CA LEU A 87 5.47 14.40 -7.98
C LEU A 87 6.16 15.32 -9.03
N ARG A 88 5.69 15.35 -10.26
CA ARG A 88 6.10 16.38 -11.25
C ARG A 88 5.51 17.75 -10.96
N LEU A 89 4.38 17.79 -10.29
CA LEU A 89 3.61 19.01 -10.03
C LEU A 89 3.91 19.58 -8.65
N GLN A 90 4.14 18.72 -7.67
CA GLN A 90 4.30 19.09 -6.27
C GLN A 90 5.07 18.03 -5.48
N PRO A 91 5.78 18.41 -4.41
CA PRO A 91 6.64 17.46 -3.66
C PRO A 91 5.87 16.47 -2.77
N PHE A 92 4.61 16.74 -2.43
CA PHE A 92 3.75 15.87 -1.63
C PHE A 92 2.35 15.81 -2.23
N LEU A 93 1.54 14.83 -1.82
CA LEU A 93 0.21 14.59 -2.40
C LEU A 93 -0.71 15.82 -2.37
N LEU A 94 -0.65 16.61 -1.30
CA LEU A 94 -1.56 17.76 -1.10
C LEU A 94 -0.84 19.12 -1.09
N GLY A 95 0.36 19.20 -1.69
CA GLY A 95 1.06 20.48 -1.84
C GLY A 95 2.55 20.44 -1.52
N SER A 96 3.03 21.48 -0.83
CA SER A 96 4.44 21.64 -0.47
C SER A 96 4.78 21.18 0.94
N ARG A 97 3.84 20.56 1.62
CA ARG A 97 4.01 19.93 2.94
C ARG A 97 3.39 18.53 2.96
N PRO A 98 3.96 17.57 3.74
CA PRO A 98 3.41 16.24 3.82
C PRO A 98 2.06 16.22 4.56
N SER A 99 1.17 15.34 4.11
CA SER A 99 -0.10 14.98 4.73
C SER A 99 -0.03 13.61 5.38
N SER A 100 -1.06 13.21 6.13
CA SER A 100 -1.17 11.84 6.65
C SER A 100 -1.12 10.79 5.52
N ALA A 101 -1.68 11.09 4.35
CA ALA A 101 -1.63 10.22 3.19
C ALA A 101 -0.21 9.99 2.66
N ASP A 102 0.67 11.01 2.73
CA ASP A 102 2.08 10.85 2.38
C ASP A 102 2.76 9.87 3.33
N TYR A 103 2.53 9.99 4.64
CA TYR A 103 3.11 9.07 5.63
C TYR A 103 2.58 7.64 5.49
N ALA A 104 1.30 7.45 5.20
CA ALA A 104 0.71 6.13 4.95
C ALA A 104 1.38 5.43 3.75
N ILE A 105 1.51 6.15 2.63
CA ILE A 105 2.19 5.64 1.43
C ILE A 105 3.68 5.43 1.69
N TYR A 106 4.34 6.38 2.37
CA TYR A 106 5.74 6.26 2.73
C TYR A 106 6.03 4.99 3.52
N GLY A 107 5.24 4.69 4.55
CA GLY A 107 5.40 3.48 5.36
C GLY A 107 5.42 2.20 4.54
N GLN A 108 4.58 2.09 3.51
CA GLN A 108 4.55 0.93 2.62
C GLN A 108 5.71 0.95 1.59
N LEU A 109 6.04 2.12 1.07
CA LEU A 109 7.11 2.25 0.07
C LEU A 109 8.51 2.02 0.66
N THR A 110 8.73 2.29 1.96
CA THR A 110 9.97 1.89 2.64
C THR A 110 10.23 0.39 2.52
N GLN A 111 9.18 -0.40 2.52
CA GLN A 111 9.24 -1.85 2.35
C GLN A 111 9.37 -2.24 0.87
N LEU A 112 8.46 -1.76 0.03
CA LEU A 112 8.40 -2.06 -1.40
C LEU A 112 9.65 -1.62 -2.18
N ILE A 113 10.22 -0.47 -1.85
CA ILE A 113 11.36 0.11 -2.56
C ILE A 113 12.64 -0.04 -1.73
N GLY A 114 12.56 0.16 -0.43
CA GLY A 114 13.73 0.08 0.46
C GLY A 114 14.17 -1.36 0.72
N PHE A 115 13.24 -2.31 0.81
CA PHE A 115 13.52 -3.67 1.26
C PHE A 115 13.37 -4.74 0.17
N ASP A 116 12.23 -4.79 -0.55
CA ASP A 116 11.86 -5.91 -1.42
C ASP A 116 12.48 -5.78 -2.83
N PRO A 117 13.34 -6.71 -3.28
CA PRO A 117 14.12 -6.53 -4.52
C PRO A 117 13.29 -6.45 -5.80
N THR A 118 12.19 -7.20 -5.92
CA THR A 118 11.38 -7.24 -7.16
C THR A 118 10.59 -5.94 -7.33
N SER A 119 9.88 -5.50 -6.32
CA SER A 119 9.13 -4.23 -6.36
C SER A 119 10.05 -3.01 -6.47
N ARG A 120 11.22 -3.05 -5.84
CA ARG A 120 12.28 -2.04 -5.99
C ARG A 120 12.74 -1.91 -7.44
N ALA A 121 13.05 -3.03 -8.12
CA ALA A 121 13.48 -3.00 -9.52
C ALA A 121 12.41 -2.36 -10.42
N ILE A 122 11.14 -2.71 -10.22
CA ILE A 122 10.02 -2.11 -10.95
C ILE A 122 9.95 -0.58 -10.69
N ALA A 123 10.13 -0.14 -9.45
CA ALA A 123 10.09 1.29 -9.12
C ALA A 123 11.25 2.05 -9.79
N HIS A 124 12.45 1.48 -9.82
CA HIS A 124 13.60 2.08 -10.53
C HIS A 124 13.34 2.27 -12.02
N ASP A 125 12.66 1.32 -12.66
CA ASP A 125 12.35 1.39 -14.09
C ASP A 125 11.23 2.39 -14.40
N ILE A 126 10.26 2.58 -13.49
CA ILE A 126 9.03 3.31 -13.78
C ILE A 126 9.02 4.72 -13.17
N SER A 127 9.58 4.90 -11.98
CA SER A 127 9.28 6.04 -11.09
C SER A 127 10.50 6.56 -10.33
N PRO A 128 11.48 7.17 -11.00
CA PRO A 128 12.67 7.69 -10.31
C PRO A 128 12.36 8.80 -9.30
N ARG A 129 11.27 9.59 -9.50
CA ARG A 129 10.86 10.60 -8.52
C ARG A 129 10.31 9.98 -7.25
N VAL A 130 9.59 8.88 -7.34
CA VAL A 130 9.07 8.18 -6.15
C VAL A 130 10.22 7.65 -5.29
N ILE A 131 11.32 7.20 -5.91
CA ILE A 131 12.52 6.78 -5.18
C ILE A 131 13.14 7.97 -4.45
N SER A 132 13.36 9.10 -5.16
CA SER A 132 13.92 10.31 -4.55
C SER A 132 12.97 10.91 -3.50
N TRP A 133 11.66 10.80 -3.70
CA TRP A 133 10.66 11.21 -2.72
C TRP A 133 10.73 10.36 -1.45
N LEU A 134 10.97 9.05 -1.58
CA LEU A 134 11.15 8.18 -0.43
C LEU A 134 12.34 8.62 0.43
N ASP A 135 13.48 8.95 -0.21
CA ASP A 135 14.66 9.47 0.49
C ASP A 135 14.38 10.86 1.11
N LEU A 136 13.60 11.70 0.44
CA LEU A 136 13.16 13.00 0.99
C LEU A 136 12.32 12.82 2.27
N MET A 137 11.42 11.85 2.28
CA MET A 137 10.57 11.58 3.44
C MET A 137 11.32 11.02 4.65
N GLU A 138 12.51 10.46 4.48
CA GLU A 138 13.35 9.96 5.58
C GLU A 138 13.84 11.09 6.51
N ASP A 139 14.10 12.27 5.95
CA ASP A 139 14.55 13.43 6.74
C ASP A 139 13.81 14.69 6.34
N MET A 140 12.80 15.03 7.11
CA MET A 140 11.99 16.25 6.98
C MET A 140 12.45 17.38 7.91
N SER A 141 13.62 17.27 8.52
CA SER A 141 14.09 18.20 9.57
C SER A 141 14.27 19.64 9.11
N GLY A 142 14.45 19.88 7.81
CA GLY A 142 14.58 21.23 7.24
C GLY A 142 13.26 21.85 6.77
N LEU A 143 12.13 21.17 6.89
CA LEU A 143 10.84 21.65 6.43
C LEU A 143 10.15 22.51 7.50
N GLU A 144 9.81 23.75 7.13
CA GLU A 144 8.99 24.65 7.93
C GLU A 144 7.58 24.76 7.31
N PRO A 145 6.61 23.91 7.70
CA PRO A 145 5.31 23.86 7.06
C PRO A 145 4.46 25.09 7.39
N LYS A 146 3.74 25.60 6.39
CA LYS A 146 2.80 26.73 6.50
C LYS A 146 1.42 26.30 6.01
N ASP A 147 0.37 27.00 6.43
CA ASP A 147 -0.99 26.73 5.96
C ASP A 147 -1.16 27.03 4.46
N SER A 148 -0.36 27.96 3.92
CA SER A 148 -0.31 28.26 2.48
C SER A 148 0.32 27.16 1.62
N ASP A 149 0.89 26.13 2.23
CA ASP A 149 1.54 25.02 1.51
C ASP A 149 0.56 23.96 1.01
N TRP A 150 -0.70 24.04 1.46
CA TRP A 150 -1.77 23.21 0.90
C TRP A 150 -2.23 23.75 -0.46
N ILE A 151 -2.39 22.86 -1.43
CA ILE A 151 -2.98 23.20 -2.72
C ILE A 151 -4.51 23.35 -2.60
N SER A 152 -5.10 24.12 -3.52
CA SER A 152 -6.55 24.28 -3.59
C SER A 152 -7.25 22.97 -3.97
N PHE A 153 -8.55 22.87 -3.67
CA PHE A 153 -9.36 21.71 -4.03
C PHE A 153 -9.37 21.43 -5.57
N VAL A 154 -9.33 22.49 -6.37
CA VAL A 154 -9.26 22.35 -7.85
C VAL A 154 -7.93 21.75 -8.28
N GLU A 155 -6.83 22.16 -7.67
CA GLU A 155 -5.51 21.60 -7.92
C GLU A 155 -5.40 20.15 -7.47
N VAL A 156 -5.97 19.79 -6.30
CA VAL A 156 -6.10 18.40 -5.84
C VAL A 156 -6.83 17.54 -6.87
N GLN A 157 -7.97 18.01 -7.39
CA GLN A 157 -8.71 17.29 -8.43
C GLN A 157 -7.87 17.00 -9.66
N ASN A 158 -7.04 17.95 -10.08
CA ASN A 158 -6.22 17.81 -11.28
C ASN A 158 -5.00 16.92 -11.04
N SER A 159 -4.27 17.14 -9.94
CA SER A 159 -3.00 16.45 -9.65
C SER A 159 -3.20 14.98 -9.21
N LEU A 160 -4.30 14.66 -8.53
CA LEU A 160 -4.58 13.35 -7.97
C LEU A 160 -5.64 12.55 -8.73
N PHE A 161 -6.17 13.08 -9.83
CA PHE A 161 -7.26 12.46 -10.59
C PHE A 161 -7.00 10.99 -10.94
N ASP A 162 -5.82 10.68 -11.43
CA ASP A 162 -5.48 9.31 -11.83
C ASP A 162 -5.29 8.39 -10.64
N ILE A 163 -4.79 8.90 -9.52
CA ILE A 163 -4.72 8.14 -8.25
C ILE A 163 -6.14 7.84 -7.75
N PHE A 164 -7.05 8.81 -7.77
CA PHE A 164 -8.46 8.57 -7.41
C PHE A 164 -9.13 7.56 -8.34
N LYS A 165 -8.81 7.58 -9.64
CA LYS A 165 -9.30 6.54 -10.57
C LYS A 165 -8.79 5.14 -10.21
N GLU A 166 -7.54 5.02 -9.79
CA GLU A 166 -7.00 3.73 -9.35
C GLU A 166 -7.68 3.26 -8.05
N ILE A 167 -7.88 4.16 -7.09
CA ILE A 167 -8.64 3.87 -5.85
C ILE A 167 -10.04 3.35 -6.21
N GLY A 168 -10.75 4.05 -7.10
CA GLY A 168 -12.08 3.65 -7.57
C GLY A 168 -12.09 2.32 -8.34
N ARG A 169 -10.99 1.99 -9.03
CA ARG A 169 -10.84 0.76 -9.81
C ARG A 169 -10.65 -0.48 -8.93
N VAL A 170 -9.79 -0.37 -7.91
CA VAL A 170 -9.30 -1.56 -7.19
C VAL A 170 -9.68 -1.56 -5.71
N TYR A 171 -9.59 -0.44 -5.03
CA TYR A 171 -9.80 -0.38 -3.59
C TYR A 171 -11.27 -0.22 -3.19
N LEU A 172 -11.95 0.72 -3.79
CA LEU A 172 -13.36 0.99 -3.46
C LEU A 172 -14.28 -0.22 -3.63
N PRO A 173 -14.18 -1.04 -4.71
CA PRO A 173 -14.98 -2.27 -4.82
C PRO A 173 -14.74 -3.26 -3.68
N ALA A 174 -13.49 -3.42 -3.24
CA ALA A 174 -13.12 -4.29 -2.11
C ALA A 174 -13.69 -3.75 -0.79
N LEU A 175 -13.51 -2.46 -0.54
CA LEU A 175 -13.96 -1.79 0.69
C LEU A 175 -15.49 -1.88 0.86
N LEU A 176 -16.24 -1.60 -0.20
CA LEU A 176 -17.70 -1.68 -0.21
C LEU A 176 -18.21 -3.11 -0.03
N ALA A 177 -17.62 -4.08 -0.74
CA ALA A 177 -18.00 -5.50 -0.62
C ALA A 177 -17.73 -6.02 0.79
N ASN A 178 -16.57 -5.67 1.37
CA ASN A 178 -16.24 -6.03 2.74
C ASN A 178 -17.22 -5.40 3.76
N ALA A 179 -17.53 -4.12 3.63
CA ALA A 179 -18.44 -3.45 4.55
C ALA A 179 -19.85 -4.05 4.50
N GLN A 180 -20.35 -4.40 3.31
CA GLN A 180 -21.63 -5.08 3.14
C GLN A 180 -21.64 -6.48 3.79
N ALA A 181 -20.58 -7.27 3.59
CA ALA A 181 -20.46 -8.59 4.20
C ALA A 181 -20.39 -8.53 5.73
N VAL A 182 -19.65 -7.56 6.27
CA VAL A 182 -19.60 -7.31 7.73
C VAL A 182 -20.98 -6.95 8.26
N ALA A 183 -21.72 -6.07 7.58
CA ALA A 183 -23.09 -5.70 7.97
C ALA A 183 -24.04 -6.90 7.97
N ASN A 184 -23.89 -7.79 6.99
CA ASN A 184 -24.65 -9.04 6.85
C ASN A 184 -24.15 -10.17 7.76
N LYS A 185 -23.05 -9.97 8.52
CA LYS A 185 -22.38 -11.01 9.33
C LYS A 185 -21.85 -12.19 8.51
N GLU A 186 -21.50 -11.95 7.25
CA GLU A 186 -20.90 -12.93 6.35
C GLU A 186 -19.41 -13.08 6.64
N GLN A 187 -18.89 -14.31 6.57
CA GLN A 187 -17.49 -14.61 6.85
C GLN A 187 -16.54 -14.25 5.70
N THR A 188 -17.09 -14.15 4.49
CA THR A 188 -16.34 -13.84 3.26
C THR A 188 -17.16 -12.91 2.40
N TRP A 189 -16.46 -12.16 1.55
CA TRP A 189 -17.08 -11.34 0.52
C TRP A 189 -16.48 -11.68 -0.85
N THR A 190 -17.24 -11.41 -1.89
CA THR A 190 -16.85 -11.58 -3.27
C THR A 190 -17.24 -10.35 -4.06
N THR A 191 -16.34 -9.89 -4.93
CA THR A 191 -16.62 -8.81 -5.89
C THR A 191 -15.81 -9.00 -7.16
N GLN A 192 -15.94 -8.08 -8.11
CA GLN A 192 -15.05 -7.99 -9.26
C GLN A 192 -14.11 -6.81 -9.10
N ILE A 193 -12.81 -7.04 -9.26
CA ILE A 193 -11.77 -6.02 -9.24
C ILE A 193 -10.96 -6.15 -10.52
N ASP A 194 -10.90 -5.07 -11.28
CA ASP A 194 -10.17 -4.98 -12.56
C ASP A 194 -10.48 -6.16 -13.52
N GLY A 195 -11.75 -6.58 -13.57
CA GLY A 195 -12.26 -7.63 -14.45
C GLY A 195 -12.12 -9.07 -13.95
N ALA A 196 -11.54 -9.31 -12.78
CA ALA A 196 -11.43 -10.64 -12.22
C ALA A 196 -12.22 -10.80 -10.91
N LYS A 197 -12.67 -12.03 -10.65
CA LYS A 197 -13.31 -12.39 -9.39
C LYS A 197 -12.29 -12.27 -8.26
N TRP A 198 -12.66 -11.51 -7.26
CA TRP A 198 -11.91 -11.35 -6.01
C TRP A 198 -12.73 -11.90 -4.84
N GLU A 199 -12.11 -12.73 -4.02
CA GLU A 199 -12.73 -13.30 -2.84
C GLU A 199 -11.79 -13.18 -1.65
N GLN A 200 -12.31 -12.74 -0.51
CA GLN A 200 -11.53 -12.54 0.70
C GLN A 200 -12.41 -12.73 1.95
N ARG A 201 -11.79 -12.99 3.09
CA ARG A 201 -12.51 -12.98 4.38
C ARG A 201 -12.95 -11.56 4.74
N SER A 202 -14.02 -11.47 5.52
CA SER A 202 -14.52 -10.20 6.04
C SER A 202 -13.62 -9.68 7.16
N PHE A 203 -13.25 -8.39 7.05
CA PHE A 203 -12.44 -7.69 8.03
C PHE A 203 -13.24 -6.52 8.65
N PRO A 204 -13.71 -6.67 9.90
CA PRO A 204 -14.52 -5.63 10.56
C PRO A 204 -13.82 -4.27 10.67
N TYR A 205 -12.49 -4.26 10.78
CA TYR A 205 -11.72 -3.01 10.86
C TYR A 205 -11.87 -2.17 9.58
N GLN A 206 -11.74 -2.76 8.40
CA GLN A 206 -11.91 -2.04 7.13
C GLN A 206 -13.34 -1.47 6.96
N ALA A 207 -14.36 -2.15 7.51
CA ALA A 207 -15.72 -1.58 7.54
C ALA A 207 -15.81 -0.34 8.45
N LYS A 208 -15.04 -0.27 9.54
CA LYS A 208 -14.93 0.95 10.36
C LYS A 208 -14.24 2.08 9.60
N CYS A 209 -13.17 1.78 8.85
CA CYS A 209 -12.50 2.77 8.00
C CYS A 209 -13.47 3.43 7.03
N LEU A 210 -14.32 2.66 6.36
CA LEU A 210 -15.37 3.21 5.48
C LEU A 210 -16.35 4.10 6.25
N ASN A 211 -16.76 3.71 7.45
CA ASN A 211 -17.66 4.54 8.26
C ASN A 211 -17.01 5.88 8.62
N TRP A 212 -15.74 5.88 9.06
CA TRP A 212 -15.01 7.11 9.35
C TRP A 212 -14.86 8.01 8.12
N ILE A 213 -14.54 7.46 6.96
CA ILE A 213 -14.49 8.22 5.70
C ILE A 213 -15.84 8.88 5.41
N ASN A 214 -16.95 8.16 5.60
CA ASN A 214 -18.29 8.68 5.39
C ASN A 214 -18.65 9.77 6.43
N GLU A 215 -18.29 9.59 7.70
CA GLU A 215 -18.50 10.57 8.75
C GLU A 215 -17.76 11.88 8.45
N GLU A 216 -16.48 11.81 8.09
CA GLU A 216 -15.70 12.98 7.70
C GLU A 216 -16.30 13.68 6.48
N PHE A 217 -16.69 12.92 5.44
CA PHE A 217 -17.35 13.48 4.27
C PHE A 217 -18.65 14.23 4.62
N HIS A 218 -19.48 13.69 5.51
CA HIS A 218 -20.69 14.36 5.95
C HIS A 218 -20.41 15.61 6.81
N ASN A 219 -19.27 15.65 7.50
CA ASN A 219 -18.87 16.81 8.30
C ASN A 219 -18.39 17.98 7.43
N LEU A 220 -17.90 17.75 6.22
CA LEU A 220 -17.51 18.81 5.28
C LEU A 220 -18.68 19.68 4.81
N ASN A 221 -19.92 19.23 4.96
CA ASN A 221 -21.13 19.91 4.52
C ASN A 221 -21.85 20.66 5.66
N LYS A 222 -21.24 20.76 6.84
CA LYS A 222 -21.74 21.53 7.99
C LYS A 222 -20.93 22.80 8.18
#